data_5bec26d735b46181284d00c5c9bc11d8
#
_entry.id   5bec26d735b46181284d00c5c9bc11d8
#
_cell.length_a   1.000
_cell.length_b   1.000
_cell.length_c   1.000
_cell.angle_alpha   90.00
_cell.angle_beta   90.00
_cell.angle_gamma   90.00
#
_symmetry.space_group_name_H-M   'P 1'
#
loop_
_entity.id
_entity.type
_entity.pdbx_description
1 polymer ?
#
loop_
_entity_poly.entity_id
_entity_poly.type
_entity_poly.pdbx_seq_one_letter_code
_entity_poly.pdbx_strand_id
1 'polypeptide(L)'
;EGRGRRHSPLSVTVTNTVTEQLTAAGRAIEHDSFAVIEAEVGPHAYSAEQWPLVRRMIHANADFEFNGLTAFHPQAMQAGLARILAGGTPVLADVEMICVGLSKPRLAHFGITTHQFISDPDVIDAARCDNTTRAVQAMRKAHRLGLLDGAIVGIGNAPTALIEVVRLIQHEGLRPALVVGMPVGFVSAAESKDLLMTLTDVPWVAIRGRKGGSTLVVAAIHALLGLAEAQQRNAA
;
A
#
# COMPACT_ATOMS: atom_id res chain seq x y z
N GLU A 1 29.95 25.50 -51.09
CA GLU A 1 28.78 24.61 -51.03
C GLU A 1 28.97 23.61 -49.89
N GLY A 2 28.43 23.93 -48.72
CA GLY A 2 28.43 23.05 -47.53
C GLY A 2 27.00 22.99 -46.99
N ARG A 3 26.28 21.92 -47.32
CA ARG A 3 24.95 21.64 -46.79
C ARG A 3 25.03 21.20 -45.35
N GLY A 4 24.67 22.07 -44.40
CA GLY A 4 24.45 21.73 -43.01
C GLY A 4 23.26 20.76 -42.86
N ARG A 5 23.54 19.58 -42.38
CA ARG A 5 22.51 18.63 -41.91
C ARG A 5 21.89 19.19 -40.62
N ARG A 6 20.64 19.60 -40.69
CA ARG A 6 19.84 19.86 -39.50
C ARG A 6 19.54 18.51 -38.82
N HIS A 7 20.08 18.30 -37.64
CA HIS A 7 19.62 17.24 -36.75
C HIS A 7 18.26 17.67 -36.21
N SER A 8 17.22 16.97 -36.63
CA SER A 8 15.92 17.02 -35.95
C SER A 8 16.09 16.45 -34.53
N PRO A 9 15.60 17.12 -33.50
CA PRO A 9 15.57 16.54 -32.19
C PRO A 9 14.64 15.33 -32.20
N LEU A 10 15.17 14.18 -31.81
CA LEU A 10 14.38 12.99 -31.53
C LEU A 10 13.31 13.39 -30.50
N SER A 11 12.04 13.35 -30.92
CA SER A 11 10.93 13.46 -30.00
C SER A 11 10.97 12.25 -29.06
N VAL A 12 11.52 12.45 -27.87
CA VAL A 12 11.38 11.51 -26.79
C VAL A 12 9.91 11.52 -26.43
N THR A 13 9.22 10.46 -26.82
CA THR A 13 7.86 10.20 -26.33
C THR A 13 8.01 9.97 -24.83
N VAL A 14 7.69 11.01 -24.05
CA VAL A 14 7.62 10.89 -22.59
C VAL A 14 6.46 9.95 -22.31
N THR A 15 6.77 8.67 -22.12
CA THR A 15 5.83 7.75 -21.54
C THR A 15 5.48 8.30 -20.17
N ASN A 16 4.21 8.62 -19.98
CA ASN A 16 3.68 9.28 -18.79
C ASN A 16 3.75 8.29 -17.60
N THR A 17 4.96 8.07 -17.10
CA THR A 17 5.23 7.17 -15.98
C THR A 17 4.61 7.78 -14.73
N VAL A 18 3.77 7.02 -14.06
CA VAL A 18 3.18 7.42 -12.77
C VAL A 18 4.31 7.61 -11.76
N THR A 19 4.46 8.83 -11.27
CA THR A 19 5.57 9.22 -10.38
C THR A 19 5.03 10.03 -9.20
N GLU A 20 5.69 9.91 -8.05
CA GLU A 20 5.44 10.72 -6.86
C GLU A 20 6.24 12.02 -6.86
N GLN A 21 7.17 12.15 -7.80
CA GLN A 21 8.08 13.27 -7.85
C GLN A 21 7.44 14.50 -8.51
N LEU A 22 7.57 15.65 -7.85
CA LEU A 22 6.99 16.91 -8.31
C LEU A 22 7.90 17.64 -9.32
N THR A 23 9.22 17.39 -9.28
CA THR A 23 10.19 18.04 -10.16
C THR A 23 10.61 17.13 -11.31
N ALA A 24 11.06 17.74 -12.42
CA ALA A 24 11.58 16.98 -13.56
C ALA A 24 12.82 16.14 -13.16
N ALA A 25 13.71 16.70 -12.34
CA ALA A 25 14.88 15.99 -11.84
C ALA A 25 14.50 14.79 -10.95
N GLY A 26 13.54 14.96 -10.04
CA GLY A 26 13.04 13.86 -9.20
C GLY A 26 12.39 12.76 -10.02
N ARG A 27 11.61 13.12 -11.04
CA ARG A 27 11.00 12.12 -11.95
C ARG A 27 12.05 11.36 -12.76
N ALA A 28 13.12 12.01 -13.21
CA ALA A 28 14.22 11.36 -13.91
C ALA A 28 14.91 10.33 -13.01
N ILE A 29 15.22 10.69 -11.76
CA ILE A 29 15.88 9.78 -10.79
C ILE A 29 14.96 8.58 -10.49
N GLU A 30 13.67 8.79 -10.30
CA GLU A 30 12.71 7.70 -10.06
C GLU A 30 12.62 6.77 -11.28
N HIS A 31 12.58 7.35 -12.49
CA HIS A 31 12.58 6.59 -13.73
C HIS A 31 13.84 5.74 -13.89
N ASP A 32 15.00 6.33 -13.65
CA ASP A 32 16.30 5.63 -13.72
C ASP A 32 16.38 4.50 -12.68
N SER A 33 15.87 4.75 -11.48
CA SER A 33 15.80 3.72 -10.43
C SER A 33 14.92 2.55 -10.83
N PHE A 34 13.77 2.81 -11.44
CA PHE A 34 12.90 1.73 -11.95
C PHE A 34 13.54 0.97 -13.11
N ALA A 35 14.27 1.65 -13.99
CA ALA A 35 15.02 1.00 -15.07
C ALA A 35 16.10 0.05 -14.53
N VAL A 36 16.80 0.44 -13.47
CA VAL A 36 17.78 -0.43 -12.78
C VAL A 36 17.06 -1.64 -12.16
N ILE A 37 15.96 -1.44 -11.49
CA ILE A 37 15.17 -2.54 -10.90
C ILE A 37 14.73 -3.53 -11.99
N GLU A 38 14.16 -3.04 -13.09
CA GLU A 38 13.74 -3.90 -14.23
C GLU A 38 14.91 -4.71 -14.82
N ALA A 39 16.10 -4.11 -14.87
CA ALA A 39 17.29 -4.79 -15.41
C ALA A 39 17.83 -5.87 -14.47
N GLU A 40 17.70 -5.70 -13.16
CA GLU A 40 18.37 -6.55 -12.17
C GLU A 40 17.44 -7.57 -11.48
N VAL A 41 16.12 -7.33 -11.46
CA VAL A 41 15.19 -8.14 -10.65
C VAL A 41 15.02 -9.57 -11.14
N GLY A 42 15.34 -9.83 -12.41
CA GLY A 42 15.11 -11.13 -13.04
C GLY A 42 13.64 -11.43 -13.32
N PRO A 43 13.29 -12.70 -13.59
CA PRO A 43 11.92 -13.08 -13.92
C PRO A 43 10.98 -12.98 -12.70
N HIS A 44 9.73 -12.67 -12.96
CA HIS A 44 8.66 -12.67 -11.95
C HIS A 44 7.35 -13.18 -12.53
N ALA A 45 6.45 -13.64 -11.64
CA ALA A 45 5.15 -14.20 -12.00
C ALA A 45 3.98 -13.23 -11.72
N TYR A 46 4.26 -11.96 -11.41
CA TYR A 46 3.22 -10.97 -11.14
C TYR A 46 2.55 -10.50 -12.43
N SER A 47 1.25 -10.20 -12.34
CA SER A 47 0.51 -9.57 -13.43
C SER A 47 0.99 -8.15 -13.72
N ALA A 48 0.60 -7.60 -14.87
CA ALA A 48 0.90 -6.22 -15.23
C ALA A 48 0.33 -5.18 -14.23
N GLU A 49 -0.74 -5.52 -13.51
CA GLU A 49 -1.32 -4.68 -12.46
C GLU A 49 -0.61 -4.84 -11.11
N GLN A 50 -0.13 -6.03 -10.78
CA GLN A 50 0.57 -6.33 -9.52
C GLN A 50 2.00 -5.81 -9.51
N TRP A 51 2.69 -5.93 -10.64
CA TRP A 51 4.11 -5.61 -10.74
C TRP A 51 4.48 -4.18 -10.33
N PRO A 52 3.74 -3.12 -10.71
CA PRO A 52 4.04 -1.77 -10.26
C PRO A 52 4.07 -1.61 -8.74
N LEU A 53 3.21 -2.35 -8.01
CA LEU A 53 3.21 -2.35 -6.55
C LEU A 53 4.47 -3.03 -5.99
N VAL A 54 4.81 -4.20 -6.49
CA VAL A 54 6.01 -4.94 -6.07
C VAL A 54 7.27 -4.13 -6.36
N ARG A 55 7.39 -3.57 -7.58
CA ARG A 55 8.53 -2.73 -7.98
C ARG A 55 8.69 -1.51 -7.08
N ARG A 56 7.59 -0.86 -6.69
CA ARG A 56 7.65 0.28 -5.79
C ARG A 56 8.11 -0.11 -4.38
N MET A 57 7.72 -1.28 -3.90
CA MET A 57 8.24 -1.80 -2.62
C MET A 57 9.73 -2.12 -2.70
N ILE A 58 10.19 -2.72 -3.79
CA ILE A 58 11.63 -2.94 -4.05
C ILE A 58 12.37 -1.60 -4.03
N HIS A 59 11.83 -0.58 -4.72
CA HIS A 59 12.41 0.76 -4.73
C HIS A 59 12.49 1.37 -3.33
N ALA A 60 11.44 1.23 -2.53
CA ALA A 60 11.35 1.84 -1.20
C ALA A 60 12.42 1.34 -0.23
N ASN A 61 12.81 0.08 -0.33
CA ASN A 61 13.75 -0.56 0.61
C ASN A 61 15.03 -1.10 -0.06
N ALA A 62 15.19 -0.92 -1.37
CA ALA A 62 16.29 -1.52 -2.15
C ALA A 62 16.43 -3.03 -1.92
N ASP A 63 15.32 -3.74 -1.83
CA ASP A 63 15.28 -5.16 -1.49
C ASP A 63 14.55 -5.98 -2.56
N PHE A 64 15.31 -6.69 -3.37
CA PHE A 64 14.81 -7.52 -4.47
C PHE A 64 14.01 -8.76 -4.00
N GLU A 65 14.13 -9.18 -2.75
CA GLU A 65 13.41 -10.35 -2.24
C GLU A 65 11.89 -10.14 -2.21
N PHE A 66 11.40 -8.90 -2.29
CA PHE A 66 9.97 -8.64 -2.47
C PHE A 66 9.42 -9.21 -3.78
N ASN A 67 10.27 -9.40 -4.79
CA ASN A 67 9.98 -10.32 -5.90
C ASN A 67 9.98 -11.76 -5.35
N GLY A 68 8.80 -12.34 -5.23
CA GLY A 68 8.60 -13.67 -4.67
C GLY A 68 8.03 -13.70 -3.25
N LEU A 69 8.35 -12.73 -2.39
CA LEU A 69 7.75 -12.64 -1.04
C LEU A 69 6.39 -11.95 -1.04
N THR A 70 6.10 -11.09 -2.01
CA THR A 70 4.81 -10.40 -2.09
C THR A 70 3.72 -11.35 -2.59
N ALA A 71 2.63 -11.42 -1.86
CA ALA A 71 1.48 -12.25 -2.16
C ALA A 71 0.21 -11.40 -2.29
N PHE A 72 -0.66 -11.79 -3.22
CA PHE A 72 -1.89 -11.09 -3.53
C PHE A 72 -3.09 -12.03 -3.44
N HIS A 73 -4.16 -11.57 -2.81
CA HIS A 73 -5.47 -12.12 -3.07
C HIS A 73 -5.85 -11.89 -4.54
N PRO A 74 -6.54 -12.81 -5.22
CA PRO A 74 -6.86 -12.66 -6.66
C PRO A 74 -7.56 -11.35 -7.02
N GLN A 75 -8.34 -10.78 -6.11
CA GLN A 75 -9.10 -9.54 -6.33
C GLN A 75 -8.42 -8.30 -5.74
N ALA A 76 -7.23 -8.42 -5.17
CA ALA A 76 -6.58 -7.32 -4.41
C ALA A 76 -6.45 -6.04 -5.23
N MET A 77 -5.88 -6.12 -6.42
CA MET A 77 -5.64 -4.95 -7.26
C MET A 77 -6.94 -4.33 -7.75
N GLN A 78 -7.86 -5.14 -8.25
CA GLN A 78 -9.16 -4.67 -8.73
C GLN A 78 -9.97 -3.99 -7.61
N ALA A 79 -10.04 -4.61 -6.44
CA ALA A 79 -10.81 -4.07 -5.32
C ALA A 79 -10.20 -2.75 -4.79
N GLY A 80 -8.88 -2.70 -4.63
CA GLY A 80 -8.18 -1.49 -4.20
C GLY A 80 -8.35 -0.33 -5.18
N LEU A 81 -8.16 -0.57 -6.47
CA LEU A 81 -8.33 0.43 -7.52
C LEU A 81 -9.77 0.92 -7.61
N ALA A 82 -10.74 0.02 -7.64
CA ALA A 82 -12.16 0.38 -7.69
C ALA A 82 -12.56 1.27 -6.50
N ARG A 83 -12.05 0.94 -5.32
CA ARG A 83 -12.37 1.71 -4.12
C ARG A 83 -11.75 3.10 -4.11
N ILE A 84 -10.51 3.24 -4.58
CA ILE A 84 -9.86 4.56 -4.75
C ILE A 84 -10.60 5.40 -5.77
N LEU A 85 -10.93 4.83 -6.93
CA LEU A 85 -11.62 5.53 -8.02
C LEU A 85 -13.03 5.96 -7.63
N ALA A 86 -13.72 5.23 -6.75
CA ALA A 86 -15.01 5.63 -6.21
C ALA A 86 -14.94 6.90 -5.35
N GLY A 87 -13.78 7.23 -4.83
CA GLY A 87 -13.55 8.40 -3.97
C GLY A 87 -14.05 8.24 -2.54
N GLY A 88 -13.58 9.12 -1.66
CA GLY A 88 -14.03 9.19 -0.27
C GLY A 88 -13.68 8.00 0.61
N THR A 89 -12.73 7.17 0.20
CA THR A 89 -12.33 5.96 0.93
C THR A 89 -11.51 6.32 2.15
N PRO A 90 -11.83 5.82 3.37
CA PRO A 90 -10.92 5.94 4.49
C PRO A 90 -9.74 4.97 4.36
N VAL A 91 -8.58 5.43 4.77
CA VAL A 91 -7.38 4.61 5.01
C VAL A 91 -7.17 4.52 6.51
N LEU A 92 -7.23 3.31 7.05
CA LEU A 92 -6.94 3.02 8.45
C LEU A 92 -5.52 2.47 8.57
N ALA A 93 -4.70 3.11 9.38
CA ALA A 93 -3.33 2.69 9.65
C ALA A 93 -3.16 2.26 11.11
N ASP A 94 -2.25 1.32 11.35
CA ASP A 94 -1.90 0.90 12.71
C ASP A 94 -0.96 1.88 13.41
N VAL A 95 -0.24 2.72 12.64
CA VAL A 95 0.69 3.73 13.16
C VAL A 95 0.65 5.03 12.37
N GLU A 96 0.99 6.13 13.03
CA GLU A 96 1.03 7.47 12.43
C GLU A 96 2.00 7.57 11.25
N MET A 97 3.11 6.83 11.28
CA MET A 97 4.12 6.85 10.22
C MET A 97 3.52 6.57 8.83
N ILE A 98 2.53 5.70 8.73
CA ILE A 98 1.83 5.43 7.46
C ILE A 98 1.05 6.67 7.02
N CYS A 99 0.28 7.28 7.91
CA CYS A 99 -0.52 8.48 7.61
C CYS A 99 0.37 9.64 7.15
N VAL A 100 1.50 9.87 7.83
CA VAL A 100 2.45 10.93 7.48
C VAL A 100 3.18 10.65 6.17
N GLY A 101 3.46 9.37 5.87
CA GLY A 101 4.15 8.96 4.65
C GLY A 101 3.33 9.09 3.38
N LEU A 102 2.00 9.11 3.48
CA LEU A 102 1.13 9.18 2.31
C LEU A 102 1.07 10.60 1.72
N SER A 103 1.10 10.68 0.39
CA SER A 103 1.05 11.94 -0.36
C SER A 103 -0.27 12.68 -0.15
N LYS A 104 -0.25 13.77 0.58
CA LYS A 104 -1.44 14.59 0.86
C LYS A 104 -2.15 15.10 -0.39
N PRO A 105 -1.46 15.60 -1.45
CA PRO A 105 -2.13 16.00 -2.69
C PRO A 105 -2.87 14.86 -3.37
N ARG A 106 -2.31 13.65 -3.38
CA ARG A 106 -2.94 12.47 -4.00
C ARG A 106 -4.14 12.00 -3.20
N LEU A 107 -4.03 11.98 -1.86
CA LEU A 107 -5.15 11.66 -0.99
C LEU A 107 -6.31 12.64 -1.21
N ALA A 108 -6.02 13.94 -1.27
CA ALA A 108 -7.02 14.98 -1.53
C ALA A 108 -7.68 14.82 -2.91
N HIS A 109 -6.92 14.45 -3.93
CA HIS A 109 -7.44 14.21 -5.29
C HIS A 109 -8.54 13.14 -5.31
N PHE A 110 -8.39 12.08 -4.52
CA PHE A 110 -9.38 11.00 -4.41
C PHE A 110 -10.34 11.15 -3.22
N GLY A 111 -10.28 12.25 -2.48
CA GLY A 111 -11.09 12.47 -1.28
C GLY A 111 -10.83 11.47 -0.15
N ILE A 112 -9.60 10.93 -0.09
CA ILE A 112 -9.21 9.93 0.90
C ILE A 112 -8.84 10.61 2.21
N THR A 113 -9.39 10.12 3.32
CA THR A 113 -9.03 10.49 4.68
C THR A 113 -8.19 9.40 5.33
N THR A 114 -7.21 9.78 6.14
CA THR A 114 -6.37 8.84 6.90
C THR A 114 -6.72 8.88 8.37
N HIS A 115 -6.74 7.73 9.02
CA HIS A 115 -7.07 7.57 10.43
C HIS A 115 -6.10 6.61 11.10
N GLN A 116 -5.70 6.92 12.32
CA GLN A 116 -5.03 6.02 13.26
C GLN A 116 -5.42 6.42 14.69
N PHE A 117 -5.42 5.47 15.62
CA PHE A 117 -5.91 5.68 16.98
C PHE A 117 -4.95 5.18 18.05
N ILE A 118 -3.71 4.83 17.67
CA ILE A 118 -2.74 4.15 18.55
C ILE A 118 -2.38 4.94 19.81
N SER A 119 -2.45 6.27 19.73
CA SER A 119 -2.08 7.18 20.82
C SER A 119 -3.27 7.84 21.51
N ASP A 120 -4.48 7.48 21.14
CA ASP A 120 -5.68 8.03 21.76
C ASP A 120 -5.78 7.60 23.25
N PRO A 121 -6.12 8.52 24.18
CA PRO A 121 -6.17 8.19 25.61
C PRO A 121 -7.11 7.03 25.93
N ASP A 122 -8.30 6.98 25.32
CA ASP A 122 -9.26 5.90 25.52
C ASP A 122 -8.75 4.54 25.01
N VAL A 123 -7.94 4.55 23.94
CA VAL A 123 -7.27 3.34 23.42
C VAL A 123 -6.20 2.84 24.40
N ILE A 124 -5.41 3.76 24.95
CA ILE A 124 -4.38 3.44 25.95
C ILE A 124 -5.03 2.85 27.21
N ASP A 125 -6.10 3.47 27.69
CA ASP A 125 -6.82 3.01 28.88
C ASP A 125 -7.49 1.65 28.64
N ALA A 126 -8.16 1.45 27.52
CA ALA A 126 -8.75 0.17 27.14
C ALA A 126 -7.68 -0.95 27.05
N ALA A 127 -6.50 -0.64 26.51
CA ALA A 127 -5.40 -1.61 26.43
C ALA A 127 -4.95 -2.07 27.81
N ARG A 128 -4.90 -1.18 28.79
CA ARG A 128 -4.57 -1.50 30.18
C ARG A 128 -5.67 -2.32 30.86
N CYS A 129 -6.93 -1.90 30.70
CA CYS A 129 -8.08 -2.57 31.32
C CYS A 129 -8.27 -4.00 30.82
N ASP A 130 -8.15 -4.19 29.51
CA ASP A 130 -8.39 -5.48 28.86
C ASP A 130 -7.13 -6.36 28.76
N ASN A 131 -6.00 -5.90 29.27
CA ASN A 131 -4.70 -6.56 29.14
C ASN A 131 -4.38 -6.93 27.67
N THR A 132 -4.59 -6.00 26.76
CA THR A 132 -4.32 -6.11 25.33
C THR A 132 -3.28 -5.10 24.86
N THR A 133 -2.93 -5.12 23.57
CA THR A 133 -2.08 -4.07 23.00
C THR A 133 -2.90 -2.86 22.58
N ARG A 134 -2.28 -1.68 22.54
CA ARG A 134 -2.90 -0.46 21.98
C ARG A 134 -3.33 -0.67 20.54
N ALA A 135 -2.54 -1.41 19.78
CA ALA A 135 -2.82 -1.73 18.38
C ALA A 135 -4.14 -2.51 18.21
N VAL A 136 -4.41 -3.50 19.07
CA VAL A 136 -5.69 -4.23 19.12
C VAL A 136 -6.84 -3.26 19.42
N GLN A 137 -6.71 -2.43 20.46
CA GLN A 137 -7.77 -1.51 20.86
C GLN A 137 -8.01 -0.40 19.83
N ALA A 138 -6.96 0.03 19.11
CA ALA A 138 -7.10 0.97 18.01
C ALA A 138 -7.95 0.42 16.87
N MET A 139 -7.77 -0.86 16.50
CA MET A 139 -8.59 -1.51 15.48
C MET A 139 -10.03 -1.70 15.96
N ARG A 140 -10.24 -2.08 17.23
CA ARG A 140 -11.58 -2.15 17.83
C ARG A 140 -12.28 -0.80 17.85
N LYS A 141 -11.56 0.28 18.17
CA LYS A 141 -12.11 1.65 18.09
C LYS A 141 -12.53 2.01 16.68
N ALA A 142 -11.67 1.78 15.70
CA ALA A 142 -11.97 2.02 14.30
C ALA A 142 -13.22 1.24 13.84
N HIS A 143 -13.36 -0.01 14.26
CA HIS A 143 -14.53 -0.83 13.98
C HIS A 143 -15.82 -0.25 14.60
N ARG A 144 -15.78 0.12 15.88
CA ARG A 144 -16.93 0.76 16.56
C ARG A 144 -17.37 2.07 15.89
N LEU A 145 -16.43 2.81 15.33
CA LEU A 145 -16.71 4.05 14.59
C LEU A 145 -17.19 3.82 13.15
N GLY A 146 -17.25 2.55 12.69
CA GLY A 146 -17.67 2.22 11.34
C GLY A 146 -16.66 2.60 10.26
N LEU A 147 -15.39 2.82 10.62
CA LEU A 147 -14.35 3.30 9.70
C LEU A 147 -13.59 2.17 8.98
N LEU A 148 -13.79 0.91 9.36
CA LEU A 148 -13.09 -0.23 8.77
C LEU A 148 -13.85 -0.84 7.58
N ASP A 149 -15.18 -0.80 7.59
CA ASP A 149 -15.97 -1.32 6.47
C ASP A 149 -15.74 -0.49 5.21
N GLY A 150 -15.41 -1.17 4.12
CA GLY A 150 -15.09 -0.53 2.86
C GLY A 150 -13.78 0.27 2.84
N ALA A 151 -13.00 0.24 3.92
CA ALA A 151 -11.72 0.96 4.03
C ALA A 151 -10.57 0.19 3.36
N ILE A 152 -9.49 0.92 3.09
CA ILE A 152 -8.17 0.34 2.90
C ILE A 152 -7.47 0.33 4.26
N VAL A 153 -7.12 -0.86 4.75
CA VAL A 153 -6.51 -1.05 6.06
C VAL A 153 -5.02 -1.34 5.87
N GLY A 154 -4.16 -0.46 6.36
CA GLY A 154 -2.70 -0.59 6.27
C GLY A 154 -2.08 -0.94 7.61
N ILE A 155 -1.49 -2.12 7.71
CA ILE A 155 -0.79 -2.61 8.90
C ILE A 155 0.69 -2.79 8.55
N GLY A 156 1.55 -1.96 9.14
CA GLY A 156 2.99 -1.98 8.86
C GLY A 156 3.87 -2.26 10.07
N ASN A 157 3.33 -2.18 11.29
CA ASN A 157 4.10 -2.29 12.52
C ASN A 157 3.59 -3.39 13.45
N ALA A 158 2.29 -3.48 13.69
CA ALA A 158 1.73 -4.29 14.75
C ALA A 158 1.08 -5.59 14.24
N PRO A 159 1.74 -6.77 14.40
CA PRO A 159 1.12 -8.05 14.09
C PRO A 159 -0.20 -8.27 14.83
N THR A 160 -0.30 -7.78 16.07
CA THR A 160 -1.52 -7.91 16.88
C THR A 160 -2.70 -7.12 16.29
N ALA A 161 -2.45 -5.97 15.64
CA ALA A 161 -3.47 -5.23 14.89
C ALA A 161 -3.99 -6.07 13.71
N LEU A 162 -3.11 -6.71 12.96
CA LEU A 162 -3.49 -7.55 11.82
C LEU A 162 -4.32 -8.76 12.27
N ILE A 163 -3.91 -9.44 13.34
CA ILE A 163 -4.66 -10.55 13.93
C ILE A 163 -6.07 -10.10 14.35
N GLU A 164 -6.19 -8.92 14.97
CA GLU A 164 -7.49 -8.38 15.36
C GLU A 164 -8.37 -8.04 14.17
N VAL A 165 -7.81 -7.46 13.11
CA VAL A 165 -8.57 -7.20 11.86
C VAL A 165 -9.09 -8.52 11.27
N VAL A 166 -8.28 -9.57 11.22
CA VAL A 166 -8.71 -10.88 10.73
C VAL A 166 -9.82 -11.46 11.64
N ARG A 167 -9.68 -11.34 12.97
CA ARG A 167 -10.73 -11.76 13.92
C ARG A 167 -12.06 -11.03 13.66
N LEU A 168 -12.01 -9.71 13.46
CA LEU A 168 -13.21 -8.92 13.17
C LEU A 168 -13.87 -9.35 11.84
N ILE A 169 -13.05 -9.68 10.83
CA ILE A 169 -13.55 -10.20 9.55
C ILE A 169 -14.25 -11.54 9.73
N GLN A 170 -13.62 -12.48 10.45
CA GLN A 170 -14.11 -13.85 10.60
C GLN A 170 -15.31 -13.96 11.55
N HIS A 171 -15.35 -13.16 12.60
CA HIS A 171 -16.31 -13.33 13.70
C HIS A 171 -17.33 -12.18 13.82
N GLU A 172 -17.06 -11.01 13.29
CA GLU A 172 -17.95 -9.84 13.41
C GLU A 172 -18.44 -9.30 12.05
N GLY A 173 -18.15 -10.02 10.97
CA GLY A 173 -18.66 -9.68 9.63
C GLY A 173 -18.05 -8.43 9.02
N LEU A 174 -16.91 -7.96 9.53
CA LEU A 174 -16.18 -6.82 8.97
C LEU A 174 -15.77 -7.10 7.51
N ARG A 175 -15.96 -6.11 6.64
CA ARG A 175 -15.62 -6.20 5.20
C ARG A 175 -14.82 -4.97 4.74
N PRO A 176 -13.51 -4.91 5.01
CA PRO A 176 -12.64 -3.93 4.39
C PRO A 176 -12.60 -4.11 2.86
N ALA A 177 -12.36 -3.04 2.14
CA ALA A 177 -12.17 -3.13 0.69
C ALA A 177 -10.83 -3.80 0.33
N LEU A 178 -9.79 -3.52 1.11
CA LEU A 178 -8.46 -4.10 0.95
C LEU A 178 -7.71 -4.06 2.28
N VAL A 179 -7.02 -5.15 2.63
CA VAL A 179 -6.06 -5.17 3.74
C VAL A 179 -4.65 -5.24 3.18
N VAL A 180 -3.85 -4.21 3.44
CA VAL A 180 -2.42 -4.17 3.15
C VAL A 180 -1.68 -4.61 4.42
N GLY A 181 -1.46 -5.92 4.54
CA GLY A 181 -0.93 -6.54 5.74
C GLY A 181 0.56 -6.83 5.64
N MET A 182 1.39 -5.92 6.13
CA MET A 182 2.85 -5.97 6.01
C MET A 182 3.55 -5.66 7.35
N PRO A 183 3.10 -6.17 8.50
CA PRO A 183 3.82 -5.94 9.75
C PRO A 183 5.20 -6.60 9.70
N VAL A 184 6.21 -5.87 10.18
CA VAL A 184 7.58 -6.34 10.32
C VAL A 184 7.81 -6.90 11.70
N GLY A 185 8.61 -7.94 11.85
CA GLY A 185 9.04 -8.38 13.17
C GLY A 185 9.40 -9.85 13.30
N PHE A 186 9.75 -10.21 14.52
CA PHE A 186 10.24 -11.54 14.87
C PHE A 186 9.22 -12.37 15.67
N VAL A 187 8.22 -11.73 16.25
CA VAL A 187 7.16 -12.37 17.04
C VAL A 187 5.81 -12.08 16.40
N SER A 188 5.13 -13.12 15.98
CA SER A 188 3.79 -13.09 15.36
C SER A 188 3.69 -12.34 14.02
N ALA A 189 4.77 -11.75 13.48
CA ALA A 189 4.72 -11.02 12.23
C ALA A 189 4.43 -11.94 11.03
N ALA A 190 5.18 -13.03 10.88
CA ALA A 190 4.95 -14.02 9.84
C ALA A 190 3.58 -14.69 10.01
N GLU A 191 3.26 -15.14 11.21
CA GLU A 191 2.02 -15.85 11.54
C GLU A 191 0.77 -14.98 11.29
N SER A 192 0.84 -13.69 11.60
CA SER A 192 -0.28 -12.77 11.35
C SER A 192 -0.57 -12.60 9.87
N LYS A 193 0.47 -12.59 9.04
CA LYS A 193 0.33 -12.52 7.58
C LYS A 193 -0.13 -13.86 6.99
N ASP A 194 0.37 -14.98 7.51
CA ASP A 194 -0.13 -16.30 7.11
C ASP A 194 -1.63 -16.42 7.39
N LEU A 195 -2.08 -15.93 8.56
CA LEU A 195 -3.50 -15.89 8.92
C LEU A 195 -4.30 -15.01 7.96
N LEU A 196 -3.81 -13.81 7.61
CA LEU A 196 -4.45 -12.94 6.61
C LEU A 196 -4.61 -13.64 5.26
N MET A 197 -3.57 -14.34 4.81
CA MET A 197 -3.56 -15.03 3.51
C MET A 197 -4.53 -16.22 3.43
N THR A 198 -5.11 -16.66 4.56
CA THR A 198 -6.18 -17.67 4.55
C THR A 198 -7.54 -17.13 4.14
N LEU A 199 -7.72 -15.80 4.16
CA LEU A 199 -9.01 -15.18 3.81
C LEU A 199 -9.27 -15.26 2.30
N THR A 200 -10.46 -15.72 1.95
CA THR A 200 -10.91 -15.87 0.56
C THR A 200 -11.95 -14.84 0.14
N ASP A 201 -12.60 -14.19 1.09
CA ASP A 201 -13.73 -13.29 0.89
C ASP A 201 -13.40 -11.80 1.15
N VAL A 202 -12.19 -11.50 1.59
CA VAL A 202 -11.68 -10.13 1.76
C VAL A 202 -10.36 -10.00 1.01
N PRO A 203 -10.23 -9.01 0.10
CA PRO A 203 -8.99 -8.79 -0.64
C PRO A 203 -7.84 -8.36 0.27
N TRP A 204 -6.65 -8.84 -0.01
CA TRP A 204 -5.44 -8.51 0.75
C TRP A 204 -4.18 -8.52 -0.13
N VAL A 205 -3.17 -7.75 0.31
CA VAL A 205 -1.77 -7.82 -0.15
C VAL A 205 -0.90 -8.04 1.08
N ALA A 206 0.04 -8.97 1.01
CA ALA A 206 0.93 -9.30 2.12
C ALA A 206 2.37 -9.57 1.65
N ILE A 207 3.32 -9.54 2.57
CA ILE A 207 4.69 -9.99 2.37
C ILE A 207 4.90 -11.22 3.25
N ARG A 208 5.31 -12.34 2.66
CA ARG A 208 5.58 -13.56 3.42
C ARG A 208 6.77 -13.37 4.35
N GLY A 209 6.72 -14.03 5.50
CA GLY A 209 7.82 -14.05 6.46
C GLY A 209 7.89 -12.80 7.35
N ARG A 210 9.09 -12.48 7.81
CA ARG A 210 9.33 -11.45 8.84
C ARG A 210 9.45 -10.03 8.27
N LYS A 211 9.77 -9.90 6.99
CA LYS A 211 9.93 -8.59 6.33
C LYS A 211 8.60 -7.87 6.24
N GLY A 212 8.68 -6.56 6.31
CA GLY A 212 7.54 -5.66 6.27
C GLY A 212 7.96 -4.26 6.67
N GLY A 213 7.00 -3.46 7.08
CA GLY A 213 7.23 -2.12 7.61
C GLY A 213 6.27 -1.08 7.08
N SER A 214 6.16 0.03 7.79
CA SER A 214 5.27 1.15 7.44
C SER A 214 5.64 1.75 6.08
N THR A 215 6.92 1.82 5.72
CA THR A 215 7.37 2.31 4.41
C THR A 215 6.86 1.47 3.25
N LEU A 216 6.72 0.15 3.44
CA LEU A 216 6.20 -0.76 2.42
C LEU A 216 4.69 -0.62 2.26
N VAL A 217 3.95 -0.40 3.35
CA VAL A 217 2.52 -0.07 3.28
C VAL A 217 2.30 1.22 2.52
N VAL A 218 3.08 2.26 2.80
CA VAL A 218 3.05 3.54 2.06
C VAL A 218 3.34 3.31 0.58
N ALA A 219 4.39 2.55 0.25
CA ALA A 219 4.75 2.22 -1.13
C ALA A 219 3.61 1.48 -1.87
N ALA A 220 2.98 0.50 -1.21
CA ALA A 220 1.86 -0.24 -1.78
C ALA A 220 0.64 0.65 -2.07
N ILE A 221 0.27 1.51 -1.12
CA ILE A 221 -0.85 2.45 -1.30
C ILE A 221 -0.52 3.49 -2.38
N HIS A 222 0.70 4.01 -2.43
CA HIS A 222 1.15 4.92 -3.49
C HIS A 222 1.11 4.27 -4.87
N ALA A 223 1.45 3.00 -5.00
CA ALA A 223 1.33 2.28 -6.26
C ALA A 223 -0.13 2.20 -6.71
N LEU A 224 -1.06 1.90 -5.81
CA LEU A 224 -2.50 1.89 -6.10
C LEU A 224 -3.02 3.27 -6.51
N LEU A 225 -2.64 4.33 -5.79
CA LEU A 225 -3.00 5.71 -6.13
C LEU A 225 -2.50 6.07 -7.54
N GLY A 226 -1.26 5.73 -7.84
CA GLY A 226 -0.66 5.99 -9.14
C GLY A 226 -1.35 5.23 -10.28
N LEU A 227 -1.71 3.98 -10.08
CA LEU A 227 -2.49 3.20 -11.05
C LEU A 227 -3.89 3.78 -11.26
N ALA A 228 -4.56 4.24 -10.19
CA ALA A 228 -5.86 4.90 -10.28
C ALA A 228 -5.77 6.21 -11.08
N GLU A 229 -4.75 7.04 -10.84
CA GLU A 229 -4.49 8.25 -11.65
C GLU A 229 -4.27 7.92 -13.13
N ALA A 230 -3.53 6.85 -13.42
CA ALA A 230 -3.30 6.43 -14.80
C ALA A 230 -4.59 5.99 -15.49
N GLN A 231 -5.47 5.26 -14.79
CA GLN A 231 -6.78 4.87 -15.33
C GLN A 231 -7.67 6.09 -15.60
N GLN A 232 -7.70 7.10 -14.73
CA GLN A 232 -8.46 8.33 -14.97
C GLN A 232 -7.96 9.08 -16.21
N ARG A 233 -6.64 9.17 -16.39
CA ARG A 233 -6.06 9.83 -17.60
C ARG A 233 -6.40 9.10 -18.90
N ASN A 234 -6.46 7.78 -18.87
CA ASN A 234 -6.77 6.98 -20.06
C ASN A 234 -8.26 6.97 -20.40
N ALA A 235 -9.12 7.35 -19.46
CA ALA A 235 -10.58 7.45 -19.65
C ALA A 235 -11.05 8.86 -20.07
N ALA A 236 -10.18 9.87 -19.96
CA ALA A 236 -10.44 11.28 -20.31
C ALA A 236 -10.01 11.60 -21.74
#